data_76ae6790280fa43e5a6147cf5000c83e
#
_entry.id   76ae6790280fa43e5a6147cf5000c83e
#
_cell.length_a   1.000
_cell.length_b   1.000
_cell.length_c   1.000
_cell.angle_alpha   90.00
_cell.angle_beta   90.00
_cell.angle_gamma   90.00
#
_symmetry.space_group_name_H-M   'P 1'
#
loop_
_entity.id
_entity.type
_entity.pdbx_description
1 polymer ?
#
loop_
_entity_poly.entity_id
_entity_poly.type
_entity_poly.pdbx_seq_one_letter_code
_entity_poly.pdbx_strand_id
1 'polypeptide(L)'
;MKNIVIFGAPGSGKGTQSELMIKEYGFGHISTGDVLRNEIKNNTELGKTAKAYIDKGQLIPDELMIDILASVYDSFGKDHNGVIFDGFPRTIPQAEALKKMLAERGHSIAAMIELYAPEDILMARLLNRGKEQGRSDDNEETINKRLAVYNTQTAPLIDWYKAEGLHHYVKSYGILEEIFADVCKVVEGV
;
A
#
# COMPACT_ATOMS: atom_id res chain seq x y z
N MET A 1 18.60 -6.86 0.02
CA MET A 1 17.53 -5.90 -0.36
C MET A 1 16.28 -6.27 0.42
N LYS A 2 15.75 -5.36 1.25
CA LYS A 2 14.55 -5.60 2.06
C LYS A 2 13.31 -5.09 1.32
N ASN A 3 12.45 -5.98 0.86
CA ASN A 3 11.18 -5.62 0.24
C ASN A 3 10.08 -5.70 1.30
N ILE A 4 9.42 -4.58 1.57
CA ILE A 4 8.42 -4.45 2.62
C ILE A 4 7.05 -4.19 1.98
N VAL A 5 6.06 -4.97 2.34
CA VAL A 5 4.66 -4.65 2.05
C VAL A 5 4.12 -3.83 3.21
N ILE A 6 3.75 -2.57 2.97
CA ILE A 6 3.01 -1.79 3.95
C ILE A 6 1.51 -1.97 3.72
N PHE A 7 0.81 -2.41 4.76
CA PHE A 7 -0.55 -2.91 4.68
C PHE A 7 -1.47 -2.20 5.67
N GLY A 8 -2.74 -2.16 5.37
CA GLY A 8 -3.76 -1.58 6.25
C GLY A 8 -4.89 -0.91 5.48
N ALA A 9 -5.98 -0.67 6.18
CA ALA A 9 -7.17 -0.04 5.62
C ALA A 9 -6.87 1.36 5.03
N PRO A 10 -7.73 1.87 4.13
CA PRO A 10 -7.67 3.28 3.76
C PRO A 10 -7.63 4.18 5.00
N GLY A 11 -6.74 5.17 5.02
CA GLY A 11 -6.58 6.08 6.18
C GLY A 11 -5.70 5.55 7.32
N SER A 12 -5.15 4.33 7.23
CA SER A 12 -4.31 3.74 8.31
C SER A 12 -2.92 4.37 8.45
N GLY A 13 -2.52 5.30 7.57
CA GLY A 13 -1.23 5.99 7.69
C GLY A 13 -0.10 5.38 6.86
N LYS A 14 -0.38 4.48 5.92
CA LYS A 14 0.64 3.84 5.06
C LYS A 14 1.58 4.84 4.40
N GLY A 15 1.05 5.85 3.72
CA GLY A 15 1.85 6.87 3.04
C GLY A 15 2.79 7.61 3.99
N THR A 16 2.31 8.03 5.15
CA THR A 16 3.12 8.71 6.17
C THR A 16 4.27 7.83 6.67
N GLN A 17 3.99 6.56 6.97
CA GLN A 17 5.02 5.62 7.42
C GLN A 17 6.00 5.28 6.28
N SER A 18 5.52 5.17 5.04
CA SER A 18 6.39 4.99 3.87
C SER A 18 7.35 6.15 3.68
N GLU A 19 6.88 7.40 3.78
CA GLU A 19 7.74 8.60 3.68
C GLU A 19 8.84 8.62 4.76
N LEU A 20 8.48 8.25 6.00
CA LEU A 20 9.46 8.14 7.09
C LEU A 20 10.48 7.02 6.84
N MET A 21 10.04 5.85 6.36
CA MET A 21 10.96 4.75 6.00
C MET A 21 11.88 5.10 4.81
N ILE A 22 11.39 5.84 3.82
CA ILE A 22 12.22 6.32 2.71
C ILE A 22 13.34 7.23 3.25
N LYS A 23 12.98 8.15 4.13
CA LYS A 23 13.93 9.11 4.72
C LYS A 23 14.98 8.41 5.60
N GLU A 24 14.57 7.42 6.39
CA GLU A 24 15.44 6.72 7.34
C GLU A 24 16.34 5.67 6.68
N TYR A 25 15.78 4.86 5.77
CA TYR A 25 16.47 3.68 5.22
C TYR A 25 16.86 3.82 3.74
N GLY A 26 16.43 4.87 3.05
CA GLY A 26 16.68 5.03 1.61
C GLY A 26 15.97 4.00 0.73
N PHE A 27 14.81 3.50 1.16
CA PHE A 27 14.02 2.54 0.38
C PHE A 27 13.40 3.18 -0.85
N GLY A 28 13.31 2.42 -1.94
CA GLY A 28 12.41 2.73 -3.04
C GLY A 28 10.95 2.63 -2.59
N HIS A 29 10.07 3.39 -3.21
CA HIS A 29 8.64 3.39 -2.86
C HIS A 29 7.77 3.20 -4.10
N ILE A 30 6.92 2.20 -4.09
CA ILE A 30 5.90 1.96 -5.10
C ILE A 30 4.54 2.15 -4.45
N SER A 31 3.94 3.32 -4.65
CA SER A 31 2.55 3.59 -4.28
C SER A 31 1.67 3.43 -5.51
N THR A 32 0.92 2.33 -5.56
CA THR A 32 0.00 2.09 -6.70
C THR A 32 -1.05 3.18 -6.82
N GLY A 33 -1.52 3.71 -5.69
CA GLY A 33 -2.46 4.82 -5.69
C GLY A 33 -1.87 6.09 -6.29
N ASP A 34 -0.60 6.41 -6.05
CA ASP A 34 0.05 7.61 -6.59
C ASP A 34 0.38 7.44 -8.07
N VAL A 35 0.85 6.25 -8.47
CA VAL A 35 1.05 5.93 -9.88
C VAL A 35 -0.24 6.15 -10.67
N LEU A 36 -1.36 5.59 -10.21
CA LEU A 36 -2.63 5.71 -10.90
C LEU A 36 -3.18 7.14 -10.89
N ARG A 37 -3.04 7.90 -9.80
CA ARG A 37 -3.42 9.32 -9.75
C ARG A 37 -2.60 10.16 -10.72
N ASN A 38 -1.31 9.85 -10.87
CA ASN A 38 -0.46 10.53 -11.84
C ASN A 38 -0.90 10.23 -13.29
N GLU A 39 -1.24 8.97 -13.60
CA GLU A 39 -1.81 8.58 -14.89
C GLU A 39 -3.13 9.31 -15.19
N ILE A 40 -4.01 9.44 -14.19
CA ILE A 40 -5.26 10.20 -14.30
C ILE A 40 -4.96 11.67 -14.60
N LYS A 41 -4.03 12.28 -13.87
CA LYS A 41 -3.63 13.69 -14.06
C LYS A 41 -3.09 13.94 -15.46
N ASN A 42 -2.33 12.99 -16.00
CA ASN A 42 -1.76 13.06 -17.34
C ASN A 42 -2.73 12.62 -18.45
N ASN A 43 -3.96 12.25 -18.09
CA ASN A 43 -5.03 11.84 -19.01
C ASN A 43 -4.62 10.70 -19.96
N THR A 44 -3.81 9.77 -19.49
CA THR A 44 -3.43 8.57 -20.25
C THR A 44 -4.59 7.58 -20.38
N GLU A 45 -4.52 6.62 -21.29
CA GLU A 45 -5.54 5.57 -21.41
C GLU A 45 -5.66 4.73 -20.11
N LEU A 46 -4.52 4.44 -19.46
CA LEU A 46 -4.50 3.83 -18.14
C LEU A 46 -5.20 4.72 -17.11
N GLY A 47 -4.93 6.02 -17.13
CA GLY A 47 -5.54 7.00 -16.22
C GLY A 47 -7.07 7.06 -16.36
N LYS A 48 -7.58 7.04 -17.58
CA LYS A 48 -9.04 7.02 -17.85
C LYS A 48 -9.68 5.74 -17.29
N THR A 49 -9.04 4.59 -17.52
CA THR A 49 -9.50 3.30 -16.98
C THR A 49 -9.44 3.31 -15.45
N ALA A 50 -8.33 3.74 -14.86
CA ALA A 50 -8.13 3.79 -13.41
C ALA A 50 -9.16 4.68 -12.72
N LYS A 51 -9.47 5.85 -13.31
CA LYS A 51 -10.46 6.79 -12.77
C LYS A 51 -11.83 6.16 -12.60
N ALA A 52 -12.27 5.35 -13.55
CA ALA A 52 -13.57 4.69 -13.49
C ALA A 52 -13.72 3.73 -12.29
N TYR A 53 -12.62 3.11 -11.84
CA TYR A 53 -12.58 2.25 -10.65
C TYR A 53 -12.40 3.05 -9.36
N ILE A 54 -11.47 4.01 -9.34
CA ILE A 54 -11.15 4.82 -8.16
C ILE A 54 -12.36 5.63 -7.69
N ASP A 55 -13.07 6.27 -8.60
CA ASP A 55 -14.26 7.08 -8.27
C ASP A 55 -15.39 6.23 -7.65
N LYS A 56 -15.41 4.92 -7.93
CA LYS A 56 -16.35 3.95 -7.35
C LYS A 56 -15.83 3.27 -6.08
N GLY A 57 -14.59 3.54 -5.68
CA GLY A 57 -13.93 2.87 -4.56
C GLY A 57 -13.60 1.40 -4.82
N GLN A 58 -13.52 1.00 -6.10
CA GLN A 58 -13.23 -0.38 -6.52
C GLN A 58 -11.74 -0.59 -6.76
N LEU A 59 -11.29 -1.85 -6.71
CA LEU A 59 -9.94 -2.25 -7.10
C LEU A 59 -9.82 -2.29 -8.63
N ILE A 60 -8.63 -1.94 -9.11
CA ILE A 60 -8.27 -2.06 -10.53
C ILE A 60 -7.95 -3.52 -10.84
N PRO A 61 -8.24 -4.03 -12.06
CA PRO A 61 -7.92 -5.39 -12.46
C PRO A 61 -6.44 -5.74 -12.26
N ASP A 62 -6.18 -6.95 -11.76
CA ASP A 62 -4.86 -7.42 -11.35
C ASP A 62 -3.81 -7.38 -12.46
N GLU A 63 -4.20 -7.75 -13.68
CA GLU A 63 -3.31 -7.81 -14.85
C GLU A 63 -2.69 -6.43 -15.17
N LEU A 64 -3.48 -5.37 -15.09
CA LEU A 64 -2.99 -4.00 -15.31
C LEU A 64 -2.02 -3.55 -14.22
N MET A 65 -2.20 -4.03 -13.00
CA MET A 65 -1.38 -3.61 -11.87
C MET A 65 -0.01 -4.27 -11.86
N ILE A 66 0.08 -5.56 -12.22
CA ILE A 66 1.33 -6.32 -12.13
C ILE A 66 2.38 -5.81 -13.10
N ASP A 67 2.01 -5.54 -14.36
CA ASP A 67 2.93 -5.04 -15.39
C ASP A 67 3.51 -3.68 -15.02
N ILE A 68 2.66 -2.78 -14.51
CA ILE A 68 3.09 -1.47 -14.02
C ILE A 68 4.06 -1.62 -12.87
N LEU A 69 3.74 -2.51 -11.93
CA LEU A 69 4.52 -2.74 -10.72
C LEU A 69 5.90 -3.30 -11.03
N ALA A 70 5.97 -4.27 -11.95
CA ALA A 70 7.22 -4.85 -12.42
C ALA A 70 8.11 -3.79 -13.09
N SER A 71 7.54 -2.96 -13.97
CA SER A 71 8.26 -1.88 -14.66
C SER A 71 8.82 -0.85 -13.67
N VAL A 72 8.02 -0.42 -12.69
CA VAL A 72 8.47 0.54 -11.67
C VAL A 72 9.54 -0.09 -10.77
N TYR A 73 9.37 -1.35 -10.36
CA TYR A 73 10.36 -2.06 -9.54
C TYR A 73 11.71 -2.16 -10.25
N ASP A 74 11.71 -2.53 -11.53
CA ASP A 74 12.93 -2.66 -12.33
C ASP A 74 13.63 -1.31 -12.55
N SER A 75 12.88 -0.20 -12.52
CA SER A 75 13.44 1.16 -12.66
C SER A 75 14.29 1.61 -11.47
N PHE A 76 14.11 1.03 -10.29
CA PHE A 76 14.94 1.36 -9.12
C PHE A 76 16.39 0.88 -9.26
N GLY A 77 16.66 -0.13 -10.09
CA GLY A 77 18.02 -0.69 -10.24
C GLY A 77 18.49 -1.48 -9.00
N LYS A 78 19.83 -1.70 -8.93
CA LYS A 78 20.43 -2.52 -7.88
C LYS A 78 20.89 -1.74 -6.63
N ASP A 79 20.75 -0.41 -6.65
CA ASP A 79 21.36 0.46 -5.65
C ASP A 79 20.44 0.81 -4.48
N HIS A 80 19.22 0.24 -4.42
CA HIS A 80 18.31 0.45 -3.30
C HIS A 80 18.47 -0.58 -2.19
N ASN A 81 18.40 -0.12 -0.93
CA ASN A 81 18.42 -0.98 0.26
C ASN A 81 17.20 -1.89 0.35
N GLY A 82 16.11 -1.52 -0.31
CA GLY A 82 14.85 -2.24 -0.36
C GLY A 82 13.77 -1.42 -1.06
N VAL A 83 12.59 -2.01 -1.22
CA VAL A 83 11.42 -1.36 -1.82
C VAL A 83 10.21 -1.53 -0.93
N ILE A 84 9.46 -0.45 -0.73
CA ILE A 84 8.18 -0.43 -0.04
C ILE A 84 7.07 -0.56 -1.08
N PHE A 85 6.23 -1.57 -0.93
CA PHE A 85 5.00 -1.74 -1.71
C PHE A 85 3.83 -1.17 -0.93
N ASP A 86 3.26 -0.06 -1.37
CA ASP A 86 2.11 0.63 -0.78
C ASP A 86 0.88 0.51 -1.70
N GLY A 87 -0.19 -0.05 -1.16
CA GLY A 87 -1.44 -0.24 -1.87
C GLY A 87 -1.45 -1.44 -2.85
N PHE A 88 -0.44 -2.30 -2.78
CA PHE A 88 -0.37 -3.59 -3.47
C PHE A 88 0.47 -4.56 -2.62
N PRO A 89 0.09 -5.84 -2.48
CA PRO A 89 -1.12 -6.48 -3.01
C PRO A 89 -2.39 -6.07 -2.24
N ARG A 90 -3.55 -6.21 -2.88
CA ARG A 90 -4.88 -6.02 -2.26
C ARG A 90 -5.75 -7.26 -2.32
N THR A 91 -5.32 -8.29 -3.01
CA THR A 91 -5.98 -9.59 -3.12
C THR A 91 -4.95 -10.71 -3.02
N ILE A 92 -5.37 -11.94 -2.69
CA ILE A 92 -4.48 -13.10 -2.62
C ILE A 92 -3.82 -13.37 -3.99
N PRO A 93 -4.53 -13.37 -5.14
CA PRO A 93 -3.88 -13.51 -6.44
C PRO A 93 -2.79 -12.47 -6.71
N GLN A 94 -2.99 -11.22 -6.27
CA GLN A 94 -1.97 -10.17 -6.35
C GLN A 94 -0.75 -10.48 -5.47
N ALA A 95 -0.95 -11.03 -4.27
CA ALA A 95 0.15 -11.42 -3.38
C ALA A 95 0.99 -12.55 -3.99
N GLU A 96 0.35 -13.55 -4.57
CA GLU A 96 1.02 -14.64 -5.28
C GLU A 96 1.81 -14.13 -6.50
N ALA A 97 1.22 -13.21 -7.27
CA ALA A 97 1.88 -12.59 -8.41
C ALA A 97 3.08 -11.73 -7.99
N LEU A 98 2.98 -10.95 -6.90
CA LEU A 98 4.10 -10.19 -6.34
C LEU A 98 5.23 -11.13 -5.89
N LYS A 99 4.89 -12.22 -5.18
CA LYS A 99 5.86 -13.24 -4.74
C LYS A 99 6.61 -13.84 -5.93
N LYS A 100 5.89 -14.19 -6.99
CA LYS A 100 6.46 -14.72 -8.23
C LYS A 100 7.37 -13.70 -8.93
N MET A 101 6.88 -12.47 -9.11
CA MET A 101 7.63 -11.38 -9.75
C MET A 101 8.96 -11.11 -9.04
N LEU A 102 8.98 -11.10 -7.70
CA LEU A 102 10.21 -10.92 -6.92
C LEU A 102 11.12 -12.12 -7.03
N ALA A 103 10.60 -13.35 -6.97
CA ALA A 103 11.39 -14.57 -7.09
C ALA A 103 12.12 -14.69 -8.44
N GLU A 104 11.49 -14.27 -9.54
CA GLU A 104 12.10 -14.20 -10.87
C GLU A 104 13.30 -13.26 -10.94
N ARG A 105 13.40 -12.32 -9.99
CA ARG A 105 14.50 -11.36 -9.82
C ARG A 105 15.50 -11.75 -8.72
N GLY A 106 15.34 -12.94 -8.12
CA GLY A 106 16.16 -13.41 -7.00
C GLY A 106 15.88 -12.68 -5.69
N HIS A 107 14.70 -12.08 -5.55
CA HIS A 107 14.28 -11.33 -4.39
C HIS A 107 13.06 -11.98 -3.70
N SER A 108 12.77 -11.54 -2.48
CA SER A 108 11.60 -11.97 -1.71
C SER A 108 11.05 -10.81 -0.89
N ILE A 109 9.85 -10.98 -0.35
CA ILE A 109 9.29 -10.08 0.66
C ILE A 109 9.95 -10.40 2.00
N ALA A 110 10.45 -9.38 2.70
CA ALA A 110 11.06 -9.52 4.03
C ALA A 110 10.01 -9.42 5.14
N ALA A 111 9.02 -8.53 4.99
CA ALA A 111 7.93 -8.38 5.95
C ALA A 111 6.67 -7.78 5.29
N MET A 112 5.51 -8.10 5.86
CA MET A 112 4.28 -7.35 5.68
C MET A 112 3.94 -6.65 6.99
N ILE A 113 3.96 -5.32 6.99
CA ILE A 113 3.65 -4.48 8.15
C ILE A 113 2.20 -4.04 8.08
N GLU A 114 1.37 -4.61 8.94
CA GLU A 114 -0.03 -4.21 9.09
C GLU A 114 -0.14 -2.98 10.01
N LEU A 115 -0.58 -1.86 9.43
CA LEU A 115 -0.93 -0.66 10.18
C LEU A 115 -2.42 -0.68 10.52
N TYR A 116 -2.74 -0.90 11.78
CA TYR A 116 -4.12 -0.96 12.27
C TYR A 116 -4.55 0.35 12.93
N ALA A 117 -5.73 0.83 12.57
CA ALA A 117 -6.44 1.89 13.29
C ALA A 117 -7.95 1.58 13.33
N PRO A 118 -8.66 1.98 14.40
CA PRO A 118 -10.12 1.87 14.49
C PRO A 118 -10.84 2.63 13.36
N GLU A 119 -12.03 2.15 13.00
CA GLU A 119 -12.77 2.68 11.84
C GLU A 119 -13.16 4.15 11.98
N ASP A 120 -13.50 4.62 13.18
CA ASP A 120 -13.80 6.02 13.49
C ASP A 120 -12.58 6.93 13.21
N ILE A 121 -11.38 6.47 13.56
CA ILE A 121 -10.13 7.17 13.27
C ILE A 121 -9.86 7.17 11.77
N LEU A 122 -10.06 6.05 11.09
CA LEU A 122 -9.88 5.95 9.63
C LEU A 122 -10.81 6.92 8.90
N MET A 123 -12.09 6.93 9.27
CA MET A 123 -13.10 7.82 8.68
C MET A 123 -12.71 9.29 8.86
N ALA A 124 -12.35 9.69 10.08
CA ALA A 124 -11.96 11.06 10.37
C ALA A 124 -10.73 11.51 9.55
N ARG A 125 -9.71 10.66 9.46
CA ARG A 125 -8.50 10.94 8.67
C ARG A 125 -8.79 11.08 7.17
N LEU A 126 -9.63 10.22 6.62
CA LEU A 126 -9.97 10.23 5.20
C LEU A 126 -10.81 11.46 4.83
N LEU A 127 -11.81 11.82 5.65
CA LEU A 127 -12.61 13.02 5.43
C LEU A 127 -11.76 14.29 5.52
N ASN A 128 -10.82 14.36 6.47
CA ASN A 128 -9.89 15.49 6.57
C ASN A 128 -8.97 15.56 5.34
N ARG A 129 -8.40 14.44 4.90
CA ARG A 129 -7.57 14.38 3.70
C ARG A 129 -8.33 14.81 2.44
N GLY A 130 -9.60 14.44 2.34
CA GLY A 130 -10.47 14.87 1.24
C GLY A 130 -10.60 16.40 1.19
N LYS A 131 -10.73 17.05 2.34
CA LYS A 131 -10.78 18.52 2.43
C LYS A 131 -9.44 19.18 2.07
N GLU A 132 -8.33 18.61 2.56
CA GLU A 132 -6.99 19.19 2.37
C GLU A 132 -6.44 18.96 0.96
N GLN A 133 -6.65 17.78 0.39
CA GLN A 133 -6.04 17.34 -0.88
C GLN A 133 -7.01 17.29 -2.05
N GLY A 134 -8.31 17.51 -1.82
CA GLY A 134 -9.34 17.47 -2.87
C GLY A 134 -9.48 16.10 -3.57
N ARG A 135 -9.21 15.00 -2.87
CA ARG A 135 -9.34 13.66 -3.44
C ARG A 135 -10.81 13.30 -3.67
N SER A 136 -11.13 12.88 -4.89
CA SER A 136 -12.50 12.51 -5.29
C SER A 136 -13.02 11.26 -4.56
N ASP A 137 -12.11 10.39 -4.10
CA ASP A 137 -12.42 9.13 -3.42
C ASP A 137 -12.49 9.24 -1.88
N ASP A 138 -12.31 10.45 -1.32
CA ASP A 138 -12.35 10.71 0.13
C ASP A 138 -13.63 11.46 0.56
N ASN A 139 -14.78 11.13 -0.03
CA ASN A 139 -16.11 11.45 0.46
C ASN A 139 -16.70 10.26 1.24
N GLU A 140 -17.67 10.53 2.13
CA GLU A 140 -18.22 9.53 3.04
C GLU A 140 -18.75 8.27 2.32
N GLU A 141 -19.48 8.43 1.23
CA GLU A 141 -20.02 7.31 0.46
C GLU A 141 -18.91 6.41 -0.11
N THR A 142 -17.92 7.01 -0.75
CA THR A 142 -16.80 6.28 -1.36
C THR A 142 -15.89 5.68 -0.30
N ILE A 143 -15.67 6.37 0.84
CA ILE A 143 -14.92 5.83 1.97
C ILE A 143 -15.57 4.55 2.48
N ASN A 144 -16.87 4.55 2.71
CA ASN A 144 -17.61 3.37 3.17
C ASN A 144 -17.47 2.20 2.18
N LYS A 145 -17.55 2.46 0.88
CA LYS A 145 -17.32 1.44 -0.16
C LYS A 145 -15.90 0.88 -0.11
N ARG A 146 -14.90 1.75 0.06
CA ARG A 146 -13.48 1.35 0.15
C ARG A 146 -13.20 0.52 1.40
N LEU A 147 -13.80 0.87 2.54
CA LEU A 147 -13.68 0.08 3.77
C LEU A 147 -14.35 -1.29 3.61
N ALA A 148 -15.52 -1.36 2.97
CA ALA A 148 -16.19 -2.62 2.67
C ALA A 148 -15.34 -3.52 1.74
N VAL A 149 -14.77 -2.96 0.68
CA VAL A 149 -13.86 -3.66 -0.23
C VAL A 149 -12.60 -4.14 0.50
N TYR A 150 -12.01 -3.30 1.36
CA TYR A 150 -10.88 -3.68 2.20
C TYR A 150 -11.23 -4.88 3.08
N ASN A 151 -12.33 -4.83 3.82
CA ASN A 151 -12.73 -5.89 4.76
C ASN A 151 -13.01 -7.21 4.05
N THR A 152 -13.58 -7.18 2.85
CA THR A 152 -14.00 -8.39 2.12
C THR A 152 -12.91 -8.97 1.22
N GLN A 153 -12.11 -8.14 0.55
CA GLN A 153 -11.16 -8.58 -0.45
C GLN A 153 -9.70 -8.49 -0.01
N THR A 154 -9.36 -7.52 0.84
CA THR A 154 -7.98 -7.20 1.19
C THR A 154 -7.58 -7.73 2.56
N ALA A 155 -8.44 -7.62 3.58
CA ALA A 155 -8.15 -8.13 4.93
C ALA A 155 -7.79 -9.64 4.98
N PRO A 156 -8.32 -10.52 4.13
CA PRO A 156 -7.88 -11.93 4.07
C PRO A 156 -6.38 -12.12 3.82
N LEU A 157 -5.68 -11.13 3.26
CA LEU A 157 -4.22 -11.15 3.12
C LEU A 157 -3.48 -11.21 4.45
N ILE A 158 -4.06 -10.73 5.53
CA ILE A 158 -3.47 -10.80 6.88
C ILE A 158 -3.19 -12.26 7.24
N ASP A 159 -4.17 -13.14 7.08
CA ASP A 159 -4.00 -14.56 7.38
C ASP A 159 -3.08 -15.26 6.38
N TRP A 160 -3.11 -14.86 5.12
CA TRP A 160 -2.18 -15.36 4.10
C TRP A 160 -0.72 -15.03 4.47
N TYR A 161 -0.41 -13.78 4.85
CA TYR A 161 0.93 -13.38 5.28
C TYR A 161 1.33 -13.96 6.64
N LYS A 162 0.39 -14.20 7.53
CA LYS A 162 0.65 -14.95 8.78
C LYS A 162 1.11 -16.39 8.49
N ALA A 163 0.45 -17.07 7.56
CA ALA A 163 0.83 -18.41 7.14
C ALA A 163 2.24 -18.45 6.49
N GLU A 164 2.64 -17.39 5.81
CA GLU A 164 3.99 -17.22 5.26
C GLU A 164 5.05 -16.80 6.30
N GLY A 165 4.63 -16.50 7.55
CA GLY A 165 5.55 -16.03 8.61
C GLY A 165 6.06 -14.59 8.43
N LEU A 166 5.38 -13.78 7.60
CA LEU A 166 5.84 -12.44 7.20
C LEU A 166 5.01 -11.30 7.83
N HIS A 167 3.95 -11.62 8.57
CA HIS A 167 3.03 -10.64 9.14
C HIS A 167 3.56 -10.02 10.42
N HIS A 168 3.57 -8.68 10.48
CA HIS A 168 3.89 -7.89 11.67
C HIS A 168 2.80 -6.85 11.90
N TYR A 169 2.23 -6.84 13.10
CA TYR A 169 1.19 -5.89 13.50
C TYR A 169 1.79 -4.65 14.13
N VAL A 170 1.34 -3.48 13.71
CA VAL A 170 1.69 -2.18 14.29
C VAL A 170 0.41 -1.37 14.53
N LYS A 171 0.23 -0.91 15.76
CA LYS A 171 -0.83 0.02 16.13
C LYS A 171 -0.54 1.38 15.49
N SER A 172 -1.44 1.85 14.60
CA SER A 172 -1.24 3.08 13.82
C SER A 172 -2.16 4.22 14.23
N TYR A 173 -2.27 4.47 15.53
CA TYR A 173 -2.94 5.64 16.11
C TYR A 173 -2.28 6.03 17.42
N GLY A 174 -2.28 7.32 17.76
CA GLY A 174 -1.54 7.90 18.86
C GLY A 174 -0.41 8.79 18.36
N ILE A 175 0.75 8.71 19.00
CA ILE A 175 1.91 9.55 18.73
C ILE A 175 2.68 9.02 17.51
N LEU A 176 2.93 9.87 16.52
CA LEU A 176 3.55 9.48 15.25
C LEU A 176 4.93 8.84 15.45
N GLU A 177 5.74 9.42 16.33
CA GLU A 177 7.10 8.96 16.62
C GLU A 177 7.11 7.55 17.24
N GLU A 178 6.14 7.24 18.08
CA GLU A 178 5.98 5.90 18.68
C GLU A 178 5.57 4.86 17.63
N ILE A 179 4.63 5.23 16.75
CA ILE A 179 4.20 4.38 15.63
C ILE A 179 5.40 4.08 14.72
N PHE A 180 6.18 5.11 14.38
CA PHE A 180 7.36 4.92 13.52
C PHE A 180 8.44 4.10 14.21
N ALA A 181 8.68 4.28 15.51
CA ALA A 181 9.59 3.44 16.27
C ALA A 181 9.21 1.95 16.24
N ASP A 182 7.91 1.63 16.29
CA ASP A 182 7.44 0.26 16.16
C ASP A 182 7.63 -0.29 14.73
N VAL A 183 7.42 0.53 13.71
CA VAL A 183 7.76 0.19 12.31
C VAL A 183 9.25 -0.10 12.16
N CYS A 184 10.12 0.75 12.72
CA CYS A 184 11.59 0.56 12.69
C CYS A 184 12.00 -0.77 13.32
N LYS A 185 11.44 -1.15 14.47
CA LYS A 185 11.72 -2.45 15.12
C LYS A 185 11.45 -3.63 14.18
N VAL A 186 10.38 -3.56 13.39
CA VAL A 186 10.09 -4.60 12.40
C VAL A 186 11.12 -4.58 11.29
N VAL A 187 11.39 -3.42 10.70
CA VAL A 187 12.36 -3.28 9.59
C VAL A 187 13.75 -3.75 9.97
N GLU A 188 14.20 -3.46 11.20
CA GLU A 188 15.51 -3.85 11.69
C GLU A 188 15.61 -5.33 12.06
N GLY A 189 14.48 -5.95 12.43
CA GLY A 189 14.39 -7.36 12.83
C GLY A 189 14.32 -8.37 11.68
N VAL A 190 14.15 -7.93 10.42
CA VAL A 190 13.96 -8.81 9.24
C VAL A 190 15.11 -8.72 8.23
#